data_6bf84eff7c29d6103c5095addbde149d
#
_entry.id   6bf84eff7c29d6103c5095addbde149d
#
_cell.length_a   1.000
_cell.length_b   1.000
_cell.length_c   1.000
_cell.angle_alpha   90.00
_cell.angle_beta   90.00
_cell.angle_gamma   90.00
#
_symmetry.space_group_name_H-M   'P 1'
#
loop_
_entity.id
_entity.type
_entity.pdbx_description
1 polymer ?
#
loop_
_entity_poly.entity_id
_entity_poly.type
_entity_poly.pdbx_seq_one_letter_code
_entity_poly.pdbx_strand_id
1 'polypeptide(L)'
;MKISIISFTRAGAKKNLELGRLLSGKKHQAVSYSWHTCTGRKLVPFQSFEQLMSDLWREQELFLVLTDVPQAVRLLGPYLQRKGPAIFSMDEAGRFVIPFSFGQTDGMEDWCTWFSGLVGATAVLTSAKDA
;
A
#
# COMPACT_ATOMS: atom_id res chain seq x y z
N MET A 1 0.21 -5.59 -12.47
CA MET A 1 -0.38 -4.40 -11.84
C MET A 1 0.72 -3.51 -11.31
N LYS A 2 0.55 -2.21 -11.40
CA LYS A 2 1.51 -1.23 -10.90
C LYS A 2 1.20 -0.87 -9.46
N ILE A 3 2.14 -1.17 -8.57
CA ILE A 3 1.96 -1.03 -7.11
C ILE A 3 3.08 -0.15 -6.54
N SER A 4 2.70 0.80 -5.70
CA SER A 4 3.65 1.56 -4.89
C SER A 4 3.49 1.16 -3.44
N ILE A 5 4.58 0.72 -2.82
CA ILE A 5 4.62 0.35 -1.41
C ILE A 5 5.34 1.46 -0.65
N ILE A 6 4.69 2.02 0.35
CA ILE A 6 5.18 3.23 1.03
C ILE A 6 5.34 2.94 2.52
N SER A 7 6.51 3.23 3.07
CA SER A 7 6.82 3.06 4.49
C SER A 7 7.49 4.29 5.09
N PHE A 8 7.44 4.43 6.42
CA PHE A 8 7.88 5.63 7.13
C PHE A 8 8.90 5.35 8.22
N THR A 9 9.03 4.09 8.66
CA THR A 9 9.89 3.68 9.76
C THR A 9 10.87 2.61 9.30
N ARG A 10 11.86 2.30 10.14
CA ARG A 10 12.81 1.22 9.84
C ARG A 10 12.12 -0.14 9.78
N ALA A 11 11.20 -0.40 10.70
CA ALA A 11 10.44 -1.66 10.68
C ALA A 11 9.58 -1.76 9.42
N GLY A 12 8.91 -0.66 9.06
CA GLY A 12 8.14 -0.59 7.82
C GLY A 12 9.00 -0.74 6.58
N ALA A 13 10.19 -0.15 6.57
CA ALA A 13 11.13 -0.28 5.44
C ALA A 13 11.56 -1.73 5.21
N LYS A 14 11.81 -2.47 6.27
CA LYS A 14 12.15 -3.90 6.19
C LYS A 14 11.00 -4.70 5.60
N LYS A 15 9.80 -4.49 6.09
CA LYS A 15 8.60 -5.14 5.56
C LYS A 15 8.37 -4.75 4.11
N ASN A 16 8.55 -3.49 3.77
CA ASN A 16 8.42 -2.96 2.42
C ASN A 16 9.30 -3.72 1.42
N LEU A 17 10.55 -3.94 1.76
CA LEU A 17 11.47 -4.72 0.91
C LEU A 17 10.99 -6.16 0.70
N GLU A 18 10.53 -6.82 1.75
CA GLU A 18 9.99 -8.17 1.66
C GLU A 18 8.81 -8.24 0.69
N LEU A 19 7.87 -7.30 0.84
CA LEU A 19 6.68 -7.24 0.00
C LEU A 19 7.02 -6.92 -1.45
N GLY A 20 7.95 -6.00 -1.66
CA GLY A 20 8.40 -5.64 -3.01
C GLY A 20 9.00 -6.83 -3.76
N ARG A 21 9.83 -7.62 -3.10
CA ARG A 21 10.39 -8.85 -3.69
C ARG A 21 9.30 -9.86 -4.02
N LEU A 22 8.39 -10.07 -3.08
CA LEU A 22 7.31 -11.04 -3.23
C LEU A 22 6.40 -10.68 -4.41
N LEU A 23 5.96 -9.44 -4.49
CA LEU A 23 5.07 -8.98 -5.55
C LEU A 23 5.76 -8.96 -6.90
N SER A 24 7.03 -8.55 -6.97
CA SER A 24 7.80 -8.59 -8.22
C SER A 24 7.95 -10.02 -8.74
N GLY A 25 8.12 -11.00 -7.84
CA GLY A 25 8.13 -12.41 -8.20
C GLY A 25 6.80 -12.93 -8.73
N LYS A 26 5.71 -12.22 -8.50
CA LYS A 26 4.36 -12.53 -9.00
C LYS A 26 3.96 -11.71 -10.22
N LYS A 27 4.93 -11.17 -10.94
CA LYS A 27 4.74 -10.38 -12.18
C LYS A 27 4.04 -9.02 -11.98
N HIS A 28 4.04 -8.49 -10.77
CA HIS A 28 3.62 -7.12 -10.51
C HIS A 28 4.80 -6.17 -10.65
N GLN A 29 4.51 -4.93 -11.06
CA GLN A 29 5.50 -3.85 -11.06
C GLN A 29 5.39 -3.13 -9.72
N ALA A 30 6.12 -3.62 -8.72
CA ALA A 30 6.10 -3.07 -7.38
C ALA A 30 7.36 -2.25 -7.13
N VAL A 31 7.19 -1.00 -6.70
CA VAL A 31 8.29 -0.11 -6.32
C VAL A 31 8.13 0.25 -4.85
N SER A 32 9.22 0.15 -4.11
CA SER A 32 9.27 0.40 -2.68
C SER A 32 9.79 1.80 -2.40
N TYR A 33 8.97 2.62 -1.74
CA TYR A 33 9.30 3.98 -1.33
C TYR A 33 9.39 4.03 0.19
N SER A 34 10.41 4.69 0.73
CA SER A 34 10.57 4.83 2.17
C SER A 34 10.92 6.25 2.55
N TRP A 35 10.49 6.67 3.75
CA TRP A 35 10.87 7.97 4.30
C TRP A 35 12.40 8.15 4.25
N HIS A 36 12.86 9.32 3.85
CA HIS A 36 14.26 9.56 3.48
C HIS A 36 15.28 9.22 4.57
N THR A 37 14.89 9.23 5.85
CA THR A 37 15.79 8.83 6.94
C THR A 37 15.85 7.33 7.18
N CYS A 38 15.00 6.56 6.50
CA CYS A 38 14.88 5.10 6.63
C CYS A 38 15.29 4.42 5.32
N THR A 39 16.35 4.90 4.67
CA THR A 39 16.77 4.43 3.36
C THR A 39 17.55 3.13 3.42
N GLY A 40 17.55 2.41 2.32
CA GLY A 40 18.31 1.21 2.11
C GLY A 40 18.36 0.90 0.63
N ARG A 41 19.10 -0.15 0.25
CA ARG A 41 19.14 -0.62 -1.15
C ARG A 41 17.74 -0.96 -1.61
N LYS A 42 17.40 -0.57 -2.84
CA LYS A 42 16.10 -0.84 -3.48
C LYS A 42 14.91 -0.14 -2.82
N LEU A 43 15.16 0.80 -1.93
CA LEU A 43 14.15 1.71 -1.41
C LEU A 43 14.34 3.08 -2.05
N VAL A 44 13.31 3.60 -2.67
CA VAL A 44 13.31 4.95 -3.24
C VAL A 44 12.96 5.93 -2.12
N PRO A 45 13.86 6.86 -1.76
CA PRO A 45 13.59 7.79 -0.67
C PRO A 45 12.59 8.86 -1.07
N PHE A 46 11.77 9.31 -0.12
CA PHE A 46 10.92 10.49 -0.30
C PHE A 46 10.98 11.37 0.95
N GLN A 47 10.73 12.66 0.79
CA GLN A 47 10.71 13.64 1.87
C GLN A 47 9.34 14.30 2.04
N SER A 48 8.47 14.18 1.07
CA SER A 48 7.11 14.70 1.12
C SER A 48 6.15 13.65 0.61
N PHE A 49 5.26 13.19 1.48
CA PHE A 49 4.23 12.23 1.10
C PHE A 49 3.28 12.81 0.06
N GLU A 50 2.91 14.08 0.21
CA GLU A 50 2.04 14.77 -0.73
C GLU A 50 2.66 14.84 -2.12
N GLN A 51 3.95 15.16 -2.20
CA GLN A 51 4.66 15.21 -3.48
C GLN A 51 4.73 13.82 -4.10
N LEU A 52 5.04 12.81 -3.30
CA LEU A 52 5.09 11.43 -3.77
C LEU A 52 3.76 10.98 -4.36
N MET A 53 2.67 11.24 -3.65
CA MET A 53 1.32 10.89 -4.13
C MET A 53 0.97 11.64 -5.41
N SER A 54 1.31 12.92 -5.49
CA SER A 54 1.09 13.73 -6.70
C SER A 54 1.84 13.16 -7.90
N ASP A 55 3.10 12.79 -7.71
CA ASP A 55 3.94 12.26 -8.78
C ASP A 55 3.45 10.90 -9.29
N LEU A 56 2.90 10.08 -8.41
CA LEU A 56 2.54 8.69 -8.73
C LEU A 56 1.07 8.47 -9.04
N TRP A 57 0.21 9.43 -8.72
CA TRP A 57 -1.24 9.22 -8.69
C TRP A 57 -1.83 8.66 -9.99
N ARG A 58 -1.38 9.16 -11.13
CA ARG A 58 -1.95 8.78 -12.43
C ARG A 58 -1.42 7.47 -12.98
N GLU A 59 -0.29 7.01 -12.47
CA GLU A 59 0.40 5.85 -13.03
C GLU A 59 0.19 4.57 -12.24
N GLN A 60 -0.24 4.67 -10.99
CA GLN A 60 -0.35 3.52 -10.11
C GLN A 60 -1.77 2.98 -10.07
N GLU A 61 -1.88 1.69 -9.84
CA GLU A 61 -3.17 1.01 -9.65
C GLU A 61 -3.45 0.74 -8.16
N LEU A 62 -2.39 0.64 -7.35
CA LEU A 62 -2.51 0.41 -5.91
C LEU A 62 -1.40 1.13 -5.16
N PHE A 63 -1.78 1.80 -4.08
CA PHE A 63 -0.88 2.23 -3.02
C PHE A 63 -1.06 1.33 -1.81
N LEU A 64 0.02 0.70 -1.38
CA LEU A 64 0.07 -0.10 -0.16
C LEU A 64 0.90 0.69 0.87
N VAL A 65 0.25 1.21 1.89
CA VAL A 65 0.85 2.12 2.87
C VAL A 65 1.06 1.39 4.20
N LEU A 66 2.31 1.25 4.60
CA LEU A 66 2.71 0.52 5.80
C LEU A 66 2.76 1.46 6.99
N THR A 67 1.67 1.51 7.74
CA THR A 67 1.55 2.34 8.93
C THR A 67 0.33 1.90 9.74
N ASP A 68 0.20 2.40 10.96
CA ASP A 68 -0.99 2.14 11.76
C ASP A 68 -2.22 2.90 11.22
N VAL A 69 -3.41 2.46 11.61
CA VAL A 69 -4.66 3.05 11.11
C VAL A 69 -4.81 4.53 11.46
N PRO A 70 -4.52 5.00 12.69
CA PRO A 70 -4.61 6.42 13.00
C PRO A 70 -3.75 7.30 12.10
N GLN A 71 -2.52 6.89 11.82
CA GLN A 71 -1.63 7.62 10.91
C GLN A 71 -2.11 7.53 9.46
N ALA A 72 -2.58 6.35 9.05
CA ALA A 72 -3.13 6.15 7.71
C ALA A 72 -4.31 7.10 7.45
N VAL A 73 -5.21 7.23 8.39
CA VAL A 73 -6.37 8.15 8.27
C VAL A 73 -5.91 9.59 8.07
N ARG A 74 -4.91 10.03 8.83
CA ARG A 74 -4.37 11.40 8.69
C ARG A 74 -3.72 11.64 7.35
N LEU A 75 -2.92 10.67 6.87
CA LEU A 75 -2.17 10.80 5.62
C LEU A 75 -3.08 10.67 4.40
N LEU A 76 -4.01 9.73 4.44
CA LEU A 76 -4.75 9.31 3.26
C LEU A 76 -6.09 10.02 3.08
N GLY A 77 -6.61 10.66 4.12
CA GLY A 77 -7.92 11.32 4.06
C GLY A 77 -8.17 12.14 2.79
N PRO A 78 -7.23 13.03 2.40
CA PRO A 78 -7.43 13.86 1.20
C PRO A 78 -7.54 13.08 -0.11
N TYR A 79 -7.02 11.86 -0.15
CA TYR A 79 -6.95 11.05 -1.36
C TYR A 79 -8.13 10.09 -1.51
N LEU A 80 -8.81 9.77 -0.41
CA LEU A 80 -9.86 8.74 -0.40
C LEU A 80 -11.12 9.16 -1.18
N GLN A 81 -11.31 10.45 -1.39
CA GLN A 81 -12.45 10.98 -2.14
C GLN A 81 -12.15 11.16 -3.63
N ARG A 82 -10.91 10.93 -4.04
CA ARG A 82 -10.50 11.10 -5.43
C ARG A 82 -10.68 9.80 -6.19
N LYS A 83 -11.05 9.91 -7.47
CA LYS A 83 -11.00 8.78 -8.39
C LYS A 83 -9.52 8.45 -8.67
N GLY A 84 -9.17 7.19 -8.67
CA GLY A 84 -7.80 6.80 -8.95
C GLY A 84 -7.44 5.43 -8.40
N PRO A 85 -6.20 5.28 -7.93
CA PRO A 85 -5.71 4.00 -7.45
C PRO A 85 -6.47 3.48 -6.24
N ALA A 86 -6.43 2.17 -6.05
CA ALA A 86 -6.81 1.56 -4.78
C ALA A 86 -5.79 1.98 -3.70
N ILE A 87 -6.26 2.10 -2.47
CA ILE A 87 -5.43 2.48 -1.33
C ILE A 87 -5.67 1.49 -0.20
N PHE A 88 -4.64 0.72 0.12
CA PHE A 88 -4.66 -0.24 1.22
C PHE A 88 -3.66 0.18 2.28
N SER A 89 -4.02 0.00 3.54
CA SER A 89 -3.10 0.12 4.67
C SER A 89 -2.72 -1.26 5.17
N MET A 90 -1.50 -1.40 5.67
CA MET A 90 -1.01 -2.61 6.30
C MET A 90 -0.19 -2.23 7.52
N ASP A 91 -0.38 -2.90 8.64
CA ASP A 91 0.48 -2.66 9.79
C ASP A 91 1.90 -3.18 9.54
N GLU A 92 2.87 -2.58 10.20
CA GLU A 92 4.28 -2.88 9.94
C GLU A 92 4.67 -4.31 10.30
N ALA A 93 3.92 -4.95 11.19
CA ALA A 93 4.09 -6.36 11.52
C ALA A 93 3.52 -7.30 10.46
N GLY A 94 2.73 -6.77 9.52
CA GLY A 94 2.14 -7.57 8.44
C GLY A 94 0.98 -8.45 8.87
N ARG A 95 0.24 -8.07 9.90
CA ARG A 95 -0.88 -8.87 10.42
C ARG A 95 -2.19 -8.62 9.71
N PHE A 96 -2.43 -7.37 9.29
CA PHE A 96 -3.71 -6.95 8.72
C PHE A 96 -3.49 -6.15 7.45
N VAL A 97 -4.31 -6.42 6.43
CA VAL A 97 -4.42 -5.59 5.24
C VAL A 97 -5.81 -4.95 5.25
N ILE A 98 -5.86 -3.64 5.26
CA ILE A 98 -7.09 -2.87 5.40
C ILE A 98 -7.30 -2.01 4.16
N PRO A 99 -8.25 -2.38 3.28
CA PRO A 99 -8.54 -1.56 2.11
C PRO A 99 -9.35 -0.33 2.55
N PHE A 100 -8.83 0.85 2.23
CA PHE A 100 -9.51 2.12 2.43
C PHE A 100 -10.29 2.55 1.19
N SER A 101 -9.80 2.18 0.02
CA SER A 101 -10.45 2.41 -1.26
C SER A 101 -10.06 1.30 -2.23
N PHE A 102 -11.02 0.79 -2.99
CA PHE A 102 -10.74 -0.21 -4.03
C PHE A 102 -10.34 0.42 -5.36
N GLY A 103 -10.42 1.74 -5.49
CA GLY A 103 -10.00 2.43 -6.70
C GLY A 103 -10.86 2.10 -7.91
N GLN A 104 -10.25 2.24 -9.09
CA GLN A 104 -10.94 2.04 -10.38
C GLN A 104 -10.58 0.73 -11.07
N THR A 105 -9.60 0.00 -10.58
CA THR A 105 -9.21 -1.29 -11.13
C THR A 105 -10.16 -2.36 -10.59
N ASP A 106 -10.76 -3.14 -11.50
CA ASP A 106 -11.67 -4.21 -11.12
C ASP A 106 -10.92 -5.34 -10.40
N GLY A 107 -11.61 -6.05 -9.51
CA GLY A 107 -11.09 -7.21 -8.83
C GLY A 107 -10.20 -6.92 -7.63
N MET A 108 -10.15 -5.68 -7.14
CA MET A 108 -9.25 -5.30 -6.04
C MET A 108 -9.64 -5.91 -4.69
N GLU A 109 -10.91 -6.19 -4.46
CA GLU A 109 -11.34 -6.91 -3.25
C GLU A 109 -10.80 -8.33 -3.24
N ASP A 110 -10.93 -9.05 -4.35
CA ASP A 110 -10.38 -10.40 -4.50
C ASP A 110 -8.85 -10.39 -4.44
N TRP A 111 -8.23 -9.39 -5.03
CA TRP A 111 -6.78 -9.21 -4.94
C TRP A 111 -6.33 -9.01 -3.50
N CYS A 112 -7.06 -8.22 -2.72
CA CYS A 112 -6.77 -8.02 -1.29
C CYS A 112 -6.79 -9.34 -0.53
N THR A 113 -7.78 -10.18 -0.77
CA THR A 113 -7.88 -11.50 -0.16
C THR A 113 -6.71 -12.40 -0.57
N TRP A 114 -6.39 -12.42 -1.85
CA TRP A 114 -5.27 -13.20 -2.38
C TRP A 114 -3.94 -12.74 -1.76
N PHE A 115 -3.69 -11.44 -1.77
CA PHE A 115 -2.46 -10.85 -1.23
C PHE A 115 -2.32 -11.14 0.26
N SER A 116 -3.39 -10.97 1.01
CA SER A 116 -3.39 -11.24 2.45
C SER A 116 -3.04 -12.70 2.74
N GLY A 117 -3.59 -13.63 2.00
CA GLY A 117 -3.23 -15.04 2.12
C GLY A 117 -1.77 -15.31 1.77
N LEU A 118 -1.26 -14.64 0.74
CA LEU A 118 0.12 -14.80 0.30
C LEU A 118 1.13 -14.36 1.36
N VAL A 119 0.85 -13.29 2.08
CA VAL A 119 1.76 -12.72 3.08
C VAL A 119 1.46 -13.16 4.50
N GLY A 120 0.47 -14.01 4.70
CA GLY A 120 0.08 -14.49 6.03
C GLY A 120 -0.65 -13.45 6.87
N ALA A 121 -1.31 -12.49 6.23
CA ALA A 121 -2.09 -11.45 6.89
C ALA A 121 -3.57 -11.77 6.85
N THR A 122 -4.35 -11.02 7.63
CA THR A 122 -5.81 -11.05 7.59
C THR A 122 -6.32 -9.86 6.80
N ALA A 123 -7.15 -10.11 5.78
CA ALA A 123 -7.84 -9.05 5.06
C ALA A 123 -9.01 -8.55 5.91
N VAL A 124 -9.06 -7.25 6.15
CA VAL A 124 -10.15 -6.62 6.90
C VAL A 124 -11.13 -6.01 5.91
N LEU A 125 -12.10 -6.82 5.48
CA LEU A 125 -13.09 -6.42 4.50
C LEU A 125 -14.35 -5.96 5.21
N THR A 126 -14.66 -4.67 5.08
CA THR A 126 -15.76 -4.03 5.80
C THR A 126 -16.86 -3.54 4.88
N SER A 127 -16.72 -3.71 3.56
CA SER A 127 -17.75 -3.30 2.62
C SER A 127 -19.03 -4.10 2.87
N ALA A 128 -20.15 -3.39 2.94
CA ALA A 128 -21.45 -4.02 3.04
C ALA A 128 -21.72 -4.77 1.74
N LYS A 129 -21.90 -6.08 1.85
CA LYS A 129 -22.46 -6.89 0.78
C LYS A 129 -23.96 -6.99 1.01
N ASP A 130 -24.70 -7.22 -0.04
CA ASP A 130 -26.15 -7.25 -0.01
C ASP A 130 -26.68 -8.06 1.17
N ALA A 131 -27.48 -7.42 1.95
CA ALA A 131 -28.20 -8.08 3.04
C ALA A 131 -29.19 -9.08 2.45
#